data_e75a168b99d5c573f24256a28e84d022
#
_entry.id   e75a168b99d5c573f24256a28e84d022
#
_cell.length_a   1.000
_cell.length_b   1.000
_cell.length_c   1.000
_cell.angle_alpha   90.00
_cell.angle_beta   90.00
_cell.angle_gamma   90.00
#
_symmetry.space_group_name_H-M   'P 1'
#
loop_
_entity.id
_entity.type
_entity.pdbx_description
1 polymer ?
#
loop_
_entity_poly.entity_id
_entity_poly.type
_entity_poly.pdbx_seq_one_letter_code
_entity_poly.pdbx_strand_id
1 'polypeptide(L)'
;MQEERRLVWRVARRWMEIGHDGRLPRRDEIDRCVMGEDWENCLLIAVQSPIEYSRFVSVGVNLAVALCPTDTLAGVLLSRLSRVVAARRGAMIEGGATLSGVGILYRATLLPLSEDGATIDHVLGAANYRSVSAEEASTLEVTSRTHWLLESHIPS
;
A
#
# COMPACT_ATOMS: atom_id res chain seq x y z
N MET A 1 15.31 8.24 -5.04
CA MET A 1 14.62 7.33 -5.97
C MET A 1 14.77 5.87 -5.60
N GLN A 2 15.99 5.37 -5.47
CA GLN A 2 16.21 3.98 -5.11
C GLN A 2 15.74 3.62 -3.70
N GLU A 3 15.86 4.54 -2.77
CA GLU A 3 15.41 4.31 -1.38
C GLU A 3 13.90 4.15 -1.30
N GLU A 4 13.15 4.95 -2.05
CA GLU A 4 11.71 4.89 -2.11
C GLU A 4 11.25 3.54 -2.66
N ARG A 5 11.91 3.08 -3.70
CA ARG A 5 11.62 1.76 -4.28
C ARG A 5 11.91 0.65 -3.28
N ARG A 6 12.98 0.81 -2.52
CA ARG A 6 13.39 -0.21 -1.54
C ARG A 6 12.38 -0.39 -0.41
N LEU A 7 11.76 0.70 0.04
CA LEU A 7 10.79 0.63 1.13
C LEU A 7 9.63 -0.30 0.77
N VAL A 8 8.96 -0.04 -0.35
CA VAL A 8 7.78 -0.83 -0.71
C VAL A 8 8.16 -2.29 -1.02
N TRP A 9 9.35 -2.51 -1.62
CA TRP A 9 9.83 -3.86 -1.88
C TRP A 9 10.21 -4.60 -0.59
N ARG A 10 10.79 -3.89 0.39
CA ARG A 10 11.11 -4.51 1.68
C ARG A 10 9.84 -4.98 2.39
N VAL A 11 8.80 -4.14 2.40
CA VAL A 11 7.53 -4.49 3.04
C VAL A 11 6.88 -5.66 2.31
N ALA A 12 6.82 -5.61 0.99
CA ALA A 12 6.24 -6.69 0.18
C ALA A 12 6.99 -8.02 0.39
N ARG A 13 8.30 -7.97 0.48
CA ARG A 13 9.12 -9.17 0.72
C ARG A 13 8.80 -9.81 2.07
N ARG A 14 8.72 -8.99 3.12
CA ARG A 14 8.37 -9.52 4.46
C ARG A 14 7.00 -10.15 4.46
N TRP A 15 6.05 -9.52 3.78
CA TRP A 15 4.71 -10.08 3.63
C TRP A 15 4.76 -11.46 2.96
N MET A 16 5.56 -11.62 1.90
CA MET A 16 5.71 -12.90 1.23
C MET A 16 6.40 -13.95 2.10
N GLU A 17 7.40 -13.54 2.86
CA GLU A 17 8.13 -14.45 3.76
C GLU A 17 7.24 -15.00 4.86
N ILE A 18 6.31 -14.18 5.37
CA ILE A 18 5.38 -14.60 6.41
C ILE A 18 4.34 -15.55 5.85
N GLY A 19 3.78 -15.23 4.68
CA GLY A 19 2.79 -16.08 4.05
C GLY A 19 3.43 -17.02 3.04
N HIS A 20 3.71 -18.25 3.41
CA HIS A 20 4.25 -19.23 2.49
C HIS A 20 3.25 -20.32 2.18
N ASP A 21 3.53 -21.08 1.13
CA ASP A 21 2.68 -22.20 0.66
C ASP A 21 1.29 -21.75 0.26
N GLY A 22 1.22 -20.56 -0.36
CA GLY A 22 -0.05 -20.00 -0.82
C GLY A 22 -0.91 -19.38 0.27
N ARG A 23 -0.45 -19.42 1.52
CA ARG A 23 -1.16 -18.85 2.65
C ARG A 23 -0.90 -17.34 2.75
N LEU A 24 -1.94 -16.56 2.94
CA LEU A 24 -1.80 -15.14 3.21
C LEU A 24 -1.45 -14.92 4.68
N PRO A 25 -0.62 -13.92 5.00
CA PRO A 25 -0.34 -13.59 6.40
C PRO A 25 -1.60 -13.15 7.12
N ARG A 26 -1.62 -13.35 8.43
CA ARG A 26 -2.66 -12.82 9.30
C ARG A 26 -2.23 -11.44 9.79
N ARG A 27 -3.22 -10.64 10.19
CA ARG A 27 -2.96 -9.33 10.73
C ARG A 27 -1.99 -9.36 11.92
N ASP A 28 -2.15 -10.34 12.82
CA ASP A 28 -1.32 -10.43 14.03
C ASP A 28 0.13 -10.84 13.74
N GLU A 29 0.41 -11.28 12.54
CA GLU A 29 1.78 -11.60 12.10
C GLU A 29 2.53 -10.37 11.57
N ILE A 30 1.82 -9.25 11.41
CA ILE A 30 2.36 -8.01 10.85
C ILE A 30 2.31 -6.93 11.92
N ASP A 31 3.45 -6.47 12.39
CA ASP A 31 3.52 -5.42 13.39
C ASP A 31 4.85 -4.66 13.30
N ARG A 32 5.04 -3.72 14.22
CA ARG A 32 6.27 -2.91 14.28
C ARG A 32 7.52 -3.78 14.47
N CYS A 33 7.43 -4.86 15.23
CA CYS A 33 8.57 -5.74 15.46
C CYS A 33 9.05 -6.41 14.18
N VAL A 34 8.11 -6.80 13.31
CA VAL A 34 8.40 -7.43 12.04
C VAL A 34 8.90 -6.40 11.02
N MET A 35 8.23 -5.26 10.95
CA MET A 35 8.51 -4.25 9.93
C MET A 35 9.62 -3.27 10.30
N GLY A 36 9.95 -3.17 11.59
CA GLY A 36 10.98 -2.25 12.05
C GLY A 36 10.63 -0.81 11.72
N GLU A 37 11.60 -0.04 11.27
CA GLU A 37 11.41 1.38 10.91
C GLU A 37 10.44 1.58 9.75
N ASP A 38 10.28 0.59 8.90
CA ASP A 38 9.37 0.67 7.77
C ASP A 38 7.91 0.78 8.22
N TRP A 39 7.61 0.39 9.46
CA TRP A 39 6.27 0.51 10.04
C TRP A 39 5.73 1.93 10.01
N GLU A 40 6.62 2.92 10.11
CA GLU A 40 6.23 4.33 10.08
C GLU A 40 5.73 4.77 8.69
N ASN A 41 5.97 3.96 7.67
CA ASN A 41 5.49 4.16 6.30
C ASN A 41 4.43 3.14 5.90
N CYS A 42 3.87 2.43 6.88
CA CYS A 42 2.82 1.43 6.65
C CYS A 42 1.46 1.96 7.08
N LEU A 43 0.45 1.35 6.54
CA LEU A 43 -0.93 1.58 6.96
C LEU A 43 -1.67 0.24 6.97
N LEU A 44 -2.75 0.19 7.70
CA LEU A 44 -3.58 -1.01 7.77
C LEU A 44 -5.02 -0.61 7.48
N ILE A 45 -5.65 -1.31 6.57
CA ILE A 45 -7.03 -1.08 6.18
C ILE A 45 -7.88 -2.26 6.65
N ALA A 46 -8.94 -1.98 7.39
CA ALA A 46 -9.94 -2.99 7.72
C ALA A 46 -10.91 -3.09 6.55
N VAL A 47 -10.99 -4.26 5.95
CA VAL A 47 -11.86 -4.50 4.80
C VAL A 47 -13.27 -4.78 5.30
N GLN A 48 -14.24 -4.05 4.77
CA GLN A 48 -15.64 -4.20 5.13
C GLN A 48 -16.47 -4.66 3.93
N SER A 49 -17.67 -5.08 4.20
CA SER A 49 -18.64 -5.44 3.16
C SER A 49 -19.90 -4.60 3.38
N PRO A 50 -20.29 -3.72 2.46
CA PRO A 50 -19.62 -3.42 1.15
C PRO A 50 -18.23 -2.81 1.32
N ILE A 51 -17.42 -2.95 0.29
CA ILE A 51 -16.01 -2.53 0.28
C ILE A 51 -15.84 -1.02 0.56
N GLU A 52 -16.84 -0.22 0.21
CA GLU A 52 -16.83 1.24 0.41
C GLU A 52 -16.76 1.64 1.88
N TYR A 53 -17.14 0.74 2.78
CA TYR A 53 -17.06 0.98 4.23
C TYR A 53 -15.70 0.63 4.84
N SER A 54 -14.77 0.14 4.01
CA SER A 54 -13.41 -0.14 4.47
C SER A 54 -12.72 1.15 4.92
N ARG A 55 -11.88 1.04 5.93
CA ARG A 55 -11.28 2.22 6.57
C ARG A 55 -9.86 1.95 7.04
N PHE A 56 -9.08 3.02 7.18
CA PHE A 56 -7.76 2.95 7.78
C PHE A 56 -7.92 2.75 9.29
N VAL A 57 -7.31 1.70 9.82
CA VAL A 57 -7.31 1.41 11.27
C VAL A 57 -5.97 1.69 11.91
N SER A 58 -4.92 1.82 11.13
CA SER A 58 -3.59 2.17 11.61
C SER A 58 -2.86 2.90 10.48
N VAL A 59 -2.18 3.98 10.79
CA VAL A 59 -1.43 4.76 9.80
C VAL A 59 -0.10 5.15 10.42
N GLY A 60 0.99 4.79 9.76
CA GLY A 60 2.34 5.18 10.17
C GLY A 60 2.51 6.69 10.16
N VAL A 61 3.37 7.20 11.03
CA VAL A 61 3.54 8.64 11.23
C VAL A 61 3.95 9.36 9.94
N ASN A 62 4.72 8.71 9.09
CA ASN A 62 5.17 9.32 7.84
C ASN A 62 4.07 9.42 6.79
N LEU A 63 2.96 8.73 6.98
CA LEU A 63 1.83 8.76 6.06
C LEU A 63 0.63 9.54 6.60
N ALA A 64 0.66 9.91 7.87
CA ALA A 64 -0.50 10.56 8.51
C ALA A 64 -0.97 11.81 7.78
N VAL A 65 -0.02 12.64 7.32
CA VAL A 65 -0.33 13.86 6.55
C VAL A 65 -0.84 13.52 5.16
N ALA A 66 -0.25 12.50 4.53
CA ALA A 66 -0.56 12.10 3.16
C ALA A 66 -1.94 11.45 3.01
N LEU A 67 -2.52 11.00 4.12
CA LEU A 67 -3.81 10.31 4.07
C LEU A 67 -4.96 11.14 4.65
N CYS A 68 -4.79 12.46 4.70
CA CYS A 68 -5.88 13.36 5.05
C CYS A 68 -7.02 13.23 4.04
N PRO A 69 -8.29 13.40 4.46
CA PRO A 69 -9.42 13.21 3.54
C PRO A 69 -9.42 14.10 2.30
N THR A 70 -8.69 15.21 2.35
CA THR A 70 -8.59 16.14 1.23
C THR A 70 -7.52 15.74 0.21
N ASP A 71 -6.72 14.72 0.51
CA ASP A 71 -5.60 14.35 -0.34
C ASP A 71 -5.95 13.18 -1.25
N THR A 72 -5.39 13.21 -2.45
CA THR A 72 -5.72 12.24 -3.49
C THR A 72 -5.06 10.87 -3.27
N LEU A 73 -3.96 10.82 -2.51
CA LEU A 73 -3.27 9.55 -2.26
C LEU A 73 -4.17 8.53 -1.55
N ALA A 74 -4.89 8.97 -0.53
CA ALA A 74 -5.84 8.10 0.16
C ALA A 74 -6.89 7.55 -0.80
N GLY A 75 -7.42 8.41 -1.66
CA GLY A 75 -8.41 8.02 -2.67
C GLY A 75 -7.86 6.99 -3.65
N VAL A 76 -6.61 7.16 -4.10
CA VAL A 76 -5.97 6.21 -5.00
C VAL A 76 -5.85 4.84 -4.32
N LEU A 77 -5.36 4.80 -3.09
CA LEU A 77 -5.19 3.54 -2.37
C LEU A 77 -6.53 2.83 -2.17
N LEU A 78 -7.55 3.55 -1.73
CA LEU A 78 -8.88 2.99 -1.52
C LEU A 78 -9.54 2.54 -2.82
N SER A 79 -9.27 3.24 -3.92
CA SER A 79 -9.83 2.87 -5.23
C SER A 79 -9.26 1.55 -5.77
N ARG A 80 -8.09 1.14 -5.31
CA ARG A 80 -7.46 -0.12 -5.72
C ARG A 80 -7.84 -1.29 -4.80
N LEU A 81 -8.47 -1.00 -3.69
CA LEU A 81 -8.73 -2.00 -2.65
C LEU A 81 -9.57 -3.16 -3.14
N SER A 82 -10.65 -2.89 -3.88
CA SER A 82 -11.54 -3.94 -4.37
C SER A 82 -10.82 -4.94 -5.27
N ARG A 83 -9.88 -4.45 -6.08
CA ARG A 83 -9.11 -5.32 -6.99
C ARG A 83 -8.15 -6.22 -6.22
N VAL A 84 -7.50 -5.66 -5.19
CA VAL A 84 -6.56 -6.42 -4.35
C VAL A 84 -7.31 -7.52 -3.60
N VAL A 85 -8.47 -7.19 -3.05
CA VAL A 85 -9.30 -8.15 -2.31
C VAL A 85 -9.80 -9.25 -3.25
N ALA A 86 -10.30 -8.88 -4.42
CA ALA A 86 -10.82 -9.85 -5.39
C ALA A 86 -9.73 -10.77 -5.94
N ALA A 87 -8.56 -10.21 -6.23
CA ALA A 87 -7.44 -10.98 -6.79
C ALA A 87 -6.71 -11.82 -5.75
N ARG A 88 -6.84 -11.46 -4.46
CA ARG A 88 -6.10 -12.11 -3.36
C ARG A 88 -4.59 -12.06 -3.58
N ARG A 89 -4.11 -10.97 -4.17
CA ARG A 89 -2.69 -10.79 -4.54
C ARG A 89 -2.23 -9.41 -4.14
N GLY A 90 -0.95 -9.29 -3.81
CA GLY A 90 -0.34 -8.01 -3.57
C GLY A 90 -0.21 -7.20 -4.85
N ALA A 91 -0.26 -5.90 -4.73
CA ALA A 91 -0.11 -4.97 -5.85
C ALA A 91 0.92 -3.90 -5.51
N MET A 92 1.66 -3.47 -6.52
CA MET A 92 2.52 -2.30 -6.48
C MET A 92 1.85 -1.21 -7.29
N ILE A 93 1.81 0.00 -6.74
CA ILE A 93 1.14 1.15 -7.37
C ILE A 93 2.13 2.29 -7.42
N GLU A 94 2.22 2.96 -8.55
CA GLU A 94 3.03 4.16 -8.66
C GLU A 94 2.30 5.21 -9.50
N GLY A 95 2.55 6.47 -9.23
CA GLY A 95 1.93 7.55 -9.99
C GLY A 95 2.16 8.91 -9.36
N GLY A 96 1.42 9.88 -9.86
CA GLY A 96 1.41 11.24 -9.35
C GLY A 96 0.11 11.52 -8.59
N ALA A 97 0.20 12.40 -7.62
CA ALA A 97 -0.95 12.83 -6.83
C ALA A 97 -0.69 14.24 -6.32
N THR A 98 -1.65 14.79 -5.59
CA THR A 98 -1.52 16.11 -4.98
C THR A 98 -1.73 15.98 -3.47
N LEU A 99 -0.84 16.59 -2.70
CA LEU A 99 -0.98 16.70 -1.25
C LEU A 99 -1.03 18.17 -0.89
N SER A 100 -2.15 18.64 -0.37
CA SER A 100 -2.32 20.05 0.03
C SER A 100 -1.87 21.03 -1.05
N GLY A 101 -2.21 20.74 -2.29
CA GLY A 101 -1.86 21.59 -3.43
C GLY A 101 -0.46 21.39 -3.99
N VAL A 102 0.33 20.51 -3.39
CA VAL A 102 1.70 20.24 -3.84
C VAL A 102 1.72 18.92 -4.62
N GLY A 103 2.35 18.91 -5.77
CA GLY A 103 2.50 17.69 -6.57
C GLY A 103 3.46 16.72 -5.89
N ILE A 104 3.12 15.44 -5.94
CA ILE A 104 4.00 14.37 -5.43
C ILE A 104 4.06 13.22 -6.43
N LEU A 105 5.18 12.51 -6.39
CA LEU A 105 5.30 11.18 -6.97
C LEU A 105 5.28 10.19 -5.82
N TYR A 106 4.46 9.14 -5.93
CA TYR A 106 4.36 8.13 -4.89
C TYR A 106 4.62 6.74 -5.42
N ARG A 107 5.05 5.87 -4.53
CA ARG A 107 5.05 4.43 -4.71
C ARG A 107 4.37 3.83 -3.51
N ALA A 108 3.54 2.84 -3.76
CA ALA A 108 2.77 2.19 -2.70
C ALA A 108 2.64 0.71 -3.00
N THR A 109 2.36 -0.06 -1.97
CA THR A 109 1.98 -1.46 -2.12
C THR A 109 0.74 -1.72 -1.27
N LEU A 110 -0.11 -2.60 -1.74
CA LEU A 110 -1.29 -3.09 -1.02
C LEU A 110 -1.20 -4.61 -0.98
N LEU A 111 -1.23 -5.15 0.23
CA LEU A 111 -0.93 -6.56 0.49
C LEU A 111 -2.05 -7.17 1.32
N PRO A 112 -2.82 -8.12 0.76
CA PRO A 112 -3.97 -8.67 1.48
C PRO A 112 -3.56 -9.54 2.66
N LEU A 113 -4.36 -9.49 3.72
CA LEU A 113 -4.20 -10.29 4.93
C LEU A 113 -5.49 -11.07 5.19
N SER A 114 -5.36 -12.26 5.74
CA SER A 114 -6.51 -13.09 6.04
C SER A 114 -6.30 -13.88 7.34
N GLU A 115 -7.24 -13.75 8.25
CA GLU A 115 -7.23 -14.47 9.52
C GLU A 115 -7.52 -15.97 9.32
N ASP A 116 -8.47 -16.27 8.47
CA ASP A 116 -8.94 -17.64 8.23
C ASP A 116 -8.38 -18.29 6.97
N GLY A 117 -7.59 -17.56 6.20
CA GLY A 117 -7.04 -18.03 4.92
C GLY A 117 -8.02 -17.98 3.75
N ALA A 118 -9.28 -17.68 3.99
CA ALA A 118 -10.32 -17.66 2.96
C ALA A 118 -10.83 -16.25 2.65
N THR A 119 -11.07 -15.45 3.68
CA THR A 119 -11.62 -14.11 3.56
C THR A 119 -10.55 -13.05 3.81
N ILE A 120 -10.42 -12.09 2.92
CA ILE A 120 -9.51 -10.96 3.13
C ILE A 120 -10.17 -10.01 4.12
N ASP A 121 -9.63 -9.90 5.33
CA ASP A 121 -10.18 -9.05 6.38
C ASP A 121 -9.42 -7.75 6.56
N HIS A 122 -8.15 -7.72 6.16
CA HIS A 122 -7.32 -6.53 6.23
C HIS A 122 -6.42 -6.46 5.01
N VAL A 123 -5.94 -5.25 4.73
CA VAL A 123 -4.92 -5.01 3.71
C VAL A 123 -3.82 -4.16 4.34
N LEU A 124 -2.60 -4.67 4.29
CA LEU A 124 -1.42 -3.91 4.70
C LEU A 124 -1.00 -3.04 3.52
N GLY A 125 -0.81 -1.77 3.78
CA GLY A 125 -0.26 -0.85 2.79
C GLY A 125 1.07 -0.29 3.25
N ALA A 126 1.88 0.11 2.30
CA ALA A 126 3.08 0.88 2.57
C ALA A 126 3.25 1.86 1.43
N ALA A 127 3.76 3.03 1.73
CA ALA A 127 3.97 4.05 0.70
C ALA A 127 5.07 5.00 1.10
N ASN A 128 5.72 5.56 0.10
CA ASN A 128 6.51 6.76 0.27
C ASN A 128 6.33 7.64 -0.95
N TYR A 129 6.69 8.90 -0.80
CA TYR A 129 6.46 9.89 -1.82
C TYR A 129 7.52 11.00 -1.71
N ARG A 130 7.64 11.76 -2.79
CA ARG A 130 8.48 12.96 -2.81
C ARG A 130 7.76 14.07 -3.56
N SER A 131 8.08 15.31 -3.20
CA SER A 131 7.52 16.48 -3.89
C SER A 131 8.10 16.61 -5.28
N VAL A 132 7.29 17.05 -6.22
CA VAL A 132 7.70 17.34 -7.59
C VAL A 132 7.02 18.61 -8.04
N SER A 133 7.38 19.11 -9.22
CA SER A 133 6.68 20.26 -9.78
C SER A 133 5.22 19.87 -10.07
N ALA A 134 4.33 20.86 -10.04
CA ALA A 134 2.91 20.65 -10.35
C ALA A 134 2.73 20.06 -11.76
N GLU A 135 3.58 20.47 -12.68
CA GLU A 135 3.56 20.00 -14.05
C GLU A 135 3.89 18.51 -14.17
N GLU A 136 4.93 18.07 -13.46
CA GLU A 136 5.33 16.68 -13.40
C GLU A 136 4.26 15.79 -12.76
N ALA A 137 3.70 16.24 -11.64
CA ALA A 137 2.65 15.52 -10.94
C ALA A 137 1.40 15.37 -11.82
N SER A 138 1.00 16.43 -12.49
CA SER A 138 -0.15 16.46 -13.39
C SER A 138 -0.04 15.44 -14.51
N THR A 139 1.14 15.30 -15.10
CA THR A 139 1.42 14.33 -16.14
C THR A 139 1.29 12.90 -15.61
N LEU A 140 1.73 12.65 -14.38
CA LEU A 140 1.77 11.33 -13.81
C LEU A 140 0.47 10.89 -13.12
N GLU A 141 -0.38 11.82 -12.74
CA GLU A 141 -1.73 11.50 -12.24
C GLU A 141 -2.53 10.71 -13.27
N VAL A 142 -2.37 11.06 -14.54
CA VAL A 142 -3.07 10.40 -15.63
C VAL A 142 -2.51 9.00 -15.90
N THR A 143 -1.29 8.73 -15.46
CA THR A 143 -0.57 7.49 -15.77
C THR A 143 -0.30 6.61 -14.57
N SER A 144 -1.13 6.70 -13.52
CA SER A 144 -0.94 5.83 -12.36
C SER A 144 -1.01 4.36 -12.78
N ARG A 145 -0.07 3.57 -12.28
CA ARG A 145 0.12 2.17 -12.69
C ARG A 145 -0.04 1.22 -11.53
N THR A 146 -0.67 0.08 -11.80
CA THR A 146 -0.78 -1.01 -10.85
C THR A 146 -0.06 -2.23 -11.40
N HIS A 147 0.83 -2.80 -10.62
CA HIS A 147 1.55 -4.01 -10.98
C HIS A 147 1.23 -5.09 -9.95
N TRP A 148 0.78 -6.24 -10.43
CA TRP A 148 0.48 -7.36 -9.55
C TRP A 148 1.76 -8.06 -9.12
N LEU A 149 1.85 -8.39 -7.84
CA LEU A 149 2.98 -9.15 -7.30
C LEU A 149 2.76 -10.64 -7.53
N LEU A 150 3.77 -11.26 -8.12
CA LEU A 150 3.87 -12.71 -8.22
C LEU A 150 5.03 -13.13 -7.33
N GLU A 151 4.97 -14.34 -6.79
CA GLU A 151 6.03 -14.85 -5.90
C GLU A 151 7.43 -14.69 -6.49
N SER A 152 7.56 -14.87 -7.79
CA SER A 152 8.84 -14.78 -8.50
C SER A 152 9.29 -13.36 -8.80
N HIS A 153 8.46 -12.35 -8.51
CA HIS A 153 8.73 -10.98 -8.93
C HIS A 153 9.39 -10.11 -7.87
N ILE A 154 9.52 -10.58 -6.65
CA ILE A 154 10.14 -9.77 -5.60
C ILE A 154 11.66 -9.96 -5.66
N PRO A 155 12.43 -8.89 -5.90
CA PRO A 155 13.88 -9.02 -5.98
C PRO A 155 14.49 -9.42 -4.64
N SER A 156 15.48 -10.26 -4.70
CA SER A 156 16.20 -10.71 -3.50
C SER A 156 17.13 -9.65 -2.93
#